data_e95f71d2bdbe65963fe659acae33d6ea
#
_entry.id   e95f71d2bdbe65963fe659acae33d6ea
#
_cell.length_a   1.000
_cell.length_b   1.000
_cell.length_c   1.000
_cell.angle_alpha   90.00
_cell.angle_beta   90.00
_cell.angle_gamma   90.00
#
_symmetry.space_group_name_H-M   'P 1'
#
loop_
_entity.id
_entity.type
_entity.pdbx_description
1 polymer ?
#
loop_
_entity_poly.entity_id
_entity_poly.type
_entity_poly.pdbx_seq_one_letter_code
_entity_poly.pdbx_strand_id
1 'polypeptide(L)'
;MKNVDDLIASAAELAERGLSKGEIADELNVSRETASWLVERSGASSAPGLSSEESTSASGGPYDIHVDWSAVGRDSTRLTFLGQAMADLLSKEGEEVDLTVGIEKAGVPIATVVSRELDTDLGAYAPRKHQWEEGDIEDLGGSFSRNFAQIRNRDCYIVDDTITSGTTMKETIDAVREEGGNPVACAVVVDKQGVDQVEGVPVHSLINVVRVGDDE
;
A
#
# COMPACT_ATOMS: atom_id res chain seq x y z
N MET A 1 -7.65 19.65 4.05
CA MET A 1 -6.70 18.86 4.88
C MET A 1 -7.56 18.07 5.84
N LYS A 2 -7.47 16.75 5.81
CA LYS A 2 -8.13 15.90 6.81
C LYS A 2 -7.42 16.14 8.15
N ASN A 3 -8.16 16.43 9.19
CA ASN A 3 -7.66 16.50 10.57
C ASN A 3 -7.97 15.17 11.29
N VAL A 4 -7.52 15.02 12.52
CA VAL A 4 -7.73 13.78 13.30
C VAL A 4 -9.23 13.49 13.48
N ASP A 5 -10.06 14.52 13.68
CA ASP A 5 -11.50 14.34 13.84
C ASP A 5 -12.16 13.87 12.54
N ASP A 6 -11.68 14.33 11.37
CA ASP A 6 -12.13 13.85 10.06
C ASP A 6 -11.74 12.36 9.85
N LEU A 7 -10.57 11.94 10.33
CA LEU A 7 -10.12 10.54 10.26
C LEU A 7 -10.94 9.65 11.19
N ILE A 8 -11.25 10.11 12.41
CA ILE A 8 -12.12 9.40 13.35
C ILE A 8 -13.51 9.20 12.74
N ALA A 9 -14.11 10.26 12.16
CA ALA A 9 -15.41 10.17 11.50
C ALA A 9 -15.37 9.21 10.30
N SER A 10 -14.31 9.25 9.48
CA SER A 10 -14.13 8.33 8.35
C SER A 10 -13.97 6.88 8.81
N ALA A 11 -13.21 6.64 9.88
CA ALA A 11 -13.04 5.30 10.45
C ALA A 11 -14.35 4.72 10.99
N ALA A 12 -15.18 5.57 11.62
CA ALA A 12 -16.52 5.18 12.07
C ALA A 12 -17.40 4.73 10.90
N GLU A 13 -17.46 5.54 9.84
CA GLU A 13 -18.26 5.22 8.65
C GLU A 13 -17.80 3.89 7.99
N LEU A 14 -16.50 3.68 7.88
CA LEU A 14 -15.95 2.44 7.31
C LEU A 14 -16.25 1.23 8.21
N ALA A 15 -16.16 1.38 9.54
CA ALA A 15 -16.53 0.33 10.48
C ALA A 15 -18.03 -0.01 10.44
N GLU A 16 -18.92 0.98 10.31
CA GLU A 16 -20.36 0.78 10.13
C GLU A 16 -20.69 0.06 8.83
N ARG A 17 -19.86 0.21 7.80
CA ARG A 17 -19.95 -0.52 6.54
C ARG A 17 -19.42 -1.95 6.64
N GLY A 18 -18.92 -2.38 7.80
CA GLY A 18 -18.44 -3.72 8.06
C GLY A 18 -16.99 -3.98 7.69
N LEU A 19 -16.19 -2.95 7.37
CA LEU A 19 -14.77 -3.13 7.04
C LEU A 19 -13.98 -3.56 8.28
N SER A 20 -13.05 -4.48 8.08
CA SER A 20 -12.09 -4.89 9.10
C SER A 20 -11.09 -3.76 9.42
N LYS A 21 -10.43 -3.83 10.58
CA LYS A 21 -9.39 -2.87 10.97
C LYS A 21 -8.25 -2.78 9.94
N GLY A 22 -7.93 -3.87 9.24
CA GLY A 22 -6.94 -3.89 8.17
C GLY A 22 -7.41 -3.10 6.94
N GLU A 23 -8.64 -3.32 6.49
CA GLU A 23 -9.24 -2.58 5.36
C GLU A 23 -9.41 -1.10 5.66
N ILE A 24 -9.77 -0.76 6.90
CA ILE A 24 -9.84 0.64 7.36
C ILE A 24 -8.45 1.28 7.35
N ALA A 25 -7.41 0.56 7.77
CA ALA A 25 -6.03 1.03 7.72
C ALA A 25 -5.60 1.37 6.29
N ASP A 26 -5.92 0.49 5.34
CA ASP A 26 -5.61 0.69 3.92
C ASP A 26 -6.41 1.86 3.32
N GLU A 27 -7.71 1.91 3.58
CA GLU A 27 -8.58 2.95 3.04
C GLU A 27 -8.24 4.36 3.57
N LEU A 28 -7.77 4.43 4.82
CA LEU A 28 -7.33 5.68 5.45
C LEU A 28 -5.82 5.94 5.29
N ASN A 29 -5.09 5.00 4.69
CA ASN A 29 -3.64 5.07 4.51
C ASN A 29 -2.89 5.32 5.83
N VAL A 30 -3.24 4.53 6.85
CA VAL A 30 -2.66 4.55 8.19
C VAL A 30 -2.22 3.15 8.61
N SER A 31 -1.48 3.03 9.72
CA SER A 31 -1.17 1.71 10.30
C SER A 31 -2.42 1.03 10.85
N ARG A 32 -2.37 -0.30 11.02
CA ARG A 32 -3.46 -1.07 11.58
C ARG A 32 -3.76 -0.66 13.03
N GLU A 33 -2.73 -0.32 13.79
CA GLU A 33 -2.80 0.20 15.15
C GLU A 33 -3.56 1.54 15.18
N THR A 34 -3.21 2.44 14.25
CA THR A 34 -3.89 3.72 14.11
C THR A 34 -5.35 3.54 13.70
N ALA A 35 -5.65 2.66 12.75
CA ALA A 35 -7.02 2.35 12.37
C ALA A 35 -7.83 1.79 13.56
N SER A 36 -7.23 0.88 14.34
CA SER A 36 -7.84 0.36 15.58
C SER A 36 -8.17 1.46 16.57
N TRP A 37 -7.21 2.35 16.83
CA TRP A 37 -7.38 3.50 17.72
C TRP A 37 -8.47 4.47 17.22
N LEU A 38 -8.52 4.76 15.91
CA LEU A 38 -9.53 5.63 15.32
C LEU A 38 -10.94 5.06 15.50
N VAL A 39 -11.13 3.75 15.25
CA VAL A 39 -12.41 3.04 15.43
C VAL A 39 -12.83 3.03 16.90
N GLU A 40 -11.94 2.73 17.82
CA GLU A 40 -12.23 2.74 19.26
C GLU A 40 -12.63 4.14 19.75
N ARG A 41 -11.92 5.16 19.28
CA ARG A 41 -12.20 6.55 19.66
C ARG A 41 -13.49 7.09 19.07
N SER A 42 -13.96 6.58 17.93
CA SER A 42 -15.23 6.92 17.32
C SER A 42 -16.45 6.35 18.07
N GLY A 43 -16.25 5.38 18.97
CA GLY A 43 -17.32 4.68 19.66
C GLY A 43 -18.04 3.63 18.80
N ALA A 44 -17.61 3.38 17.56
CA ALA A 44 -18.19 2.41 16.63
C ALA A 44 -17.87 0.93 17.01
N SER A 45 -17.29 0.68 18.16
CA SER A 45 -16.75 -0.62 18.62
C SER A 45 -17.83 -1.61 19.10
N SER A 46 -19.04 -1.56 18.58
CA SER A 46 -20.15 -2.43 19.04
C SER A 46 -20.51 -3.59 18.10
N ALA A 47 -19.66 -3.97 17.15
CA ALA A 47 -19.87 -5.18 16.37
C ALA A 47 -19.35 -6.41 17.14
N PRO A 48 -20.16 -7.50 17.31
CA PRO A 48 -19.71 -8.70 18.01
C PRO A 48 -18.69 -9.46 17.15
N GLY A 49 -17.44 -9.45 17.59
CA GLY A 49 -16.36 -10.20 16.93
C GLY A 49 -14.95 -9.65 17.10
N LEU A 50 -14.79 -8.47 17.68
CA LEU A 50 -13.47 -7.87 17.90
C LEU A 50 -13.05 -8.03 19.36
N SER A 51 -12.37 -9.12 19.68
CA SER A 51 -11.76 -9.32 21.00
C SER A 51 -10.70 -8.26 21.25
N SER A 52 -10.92 -7.48 22.30
CA SER A 52 -9.98 -6.52 22.86
C SER A 52 -8.74 -7.22 23.40
N GLU A 53 -7.61 -7.11 22.71
CA GLU A 53 -6.33 -7.24 23.39
C GLU A 53 -6.02 -5.91 24.07
N GLU A 54 -5.71 -5.98 25.37
CA GLU A 54 -5.46 -4.84 26.23
C GLU A 54 -4.30 -3.99 25.72
N SER A 55 -4.62 -2.82 25.19
CA SER A 55 -3.62 -1.77 25.00
C SER A 55 -3.69 -0.79 26.17
N THR A 56 -2.64 -0.79 26.95
CA THR A 56 -2.38 0.18 28.02
C THR A 56 -2.52 1.61 27.49
N SER A 57 -3.44 2.35 28.11
CA SER A 57 -3.73 3.74 27.81
C SER A 57 -2.55 4.66 28.14
N ALA A 58 -1.74 4.95 27.13
CA ALA A 58 -0.98 6.19 27.10
C ALA A 58 -1.86 7.29 26.54
N SER A 59 -1.78 8.50 27.04
CA SER A 59 -2.61 9.67 26.72
C SER A 59 -2.38 10.29 25.31
N GLY A 60 -1.83 9.53 24.37
CA GLY A 60 -1.65 9.86 22.95
C GLY A 60 -1.98 8.66 22.10
N GLY A 61 -2.64 8.84 20.95
CA GLY A 61 -2.89 7.78 19.99
C GLY A 61 -1.56 7.20 19.44
N PRO A 62 -1.65 6.08 18.68
CA PRO A 62 -0.49 5.48 18.06
C PRO A 62 0.22 6.49 17.16
N TYR A 63 1.54 6.48 17.18
CA TYR A 63 2.33 7.41 16.38
C TYR A 63 2.38 6.92 14.94
N ASP A 64 1.60 7.55 14.07
CA ASP A 64 1.57 7.25 12.64
C ASP A 64 1.43 8.54 11.82
N ILE A 65 1.78 8.47 10.56
CA ILE A 65 1.69 9.59 9.63
C ILE A 65 0.67 9.24 8.55
N HIS A 66 -0.45 9.97 8.57
CA HIS A 66 -1.41 9.90 7.49
C HIS A 66 -0.94 10.73 6.29
N VAL A 67 -0.87 10.10 5.12
CA VAL A 67 -0.55 10.78 3.87
C VAL A 67 -1.81 10.88 3.01
N ASP A 68 -2.34 12.11 2.88
CA ASP A 68 -3.46 12.38 1.98
C ASP A 68 -2.93 12.85 0.61
N TRP A 69 -2.87 11.95 -0.34
CA TRP A 69 -2.51 12.25 -1.72
C TRP A 69 -3.71 12.34 -2.67
N SER A 70 -4.92 12.43 -2.13
CA SER A 70 -6.18 12.48 -2.90
C SER A 70 -6.24 13.64 -3.90
N ALA A 71 -5.52 14.74 -3.65
CA ALA A 71 -5.39 15.84 -4.60
C ALA A 71 -4.71 15.42 -5.92
N VAL A 72 -3.83 14.41 -5.86
CA VAL A 72 -3.18 13.80 -7.04
C VAL A 72 -4.06 12.70 -7.63
N GLY A 73 -4.50 11.75 -6.81
CA GLY A 73 -5.21 10.57 -7.27
C GLY A 73 -6.58 10.86 -7.92
N ARG A 74 -7.22 12.01 -7.60
CA ARG A 74 -8.49 12.43 -8.21
C ARG A 74 -8.35 13.11 -9.57
N ASP A 75 -7.14 13.43 -10.00
CA ASP A 75 -6.88 14.18 -11.22
C ASP A 75 -5.94 13.40 -12.14
N SER A 76 -6.44 12.98 -13.29
CA SER A 76 -5.69 12.14 -14.22
C SER A 76 -4.41 12.79 -14.72
N THR A 77 -4.39 14.11 -14.84
CA THR A 77 -3.18 14.85 -15.27
C THR A 77 -2.12 14.83 -14.21
N ARG A 78 -2.49 15.07 -12.93
CA ARG A 78 -1.56 15.02 -11.80
C ARG A 78 -1.05 13.60 -11.57
N LEU A 79 -1.93 12.60 -11.68
CA LEU A 79 -1.54 11.19 -11.60
C LEU A 79 -0.54 10.82 -12.71
N THR A 80 -0.74 11.36 -13.93
CA THR A 80 0.23 11.18 -15.03
C THR A 80 1.58 11.77 -14.67
N PHE A 81 1.65 12.99 -14.16
CA PHE A 81 2.93 13.60 -13.77
C PHE A 81 3.60 12.84 -12.62
N LEU A 82 2.82 12.33 -11.67
CA LEU A 82 3.35 11.48 -10.60
C LEU A 82 3.97 10.19 -11.16
N GLY A 83 3.25 9.49 -12.02
CA GLY A 83 3.74 8.25 -12.64
C GLY A 83 4.97 8.49 -13.53
N GLN A 84 5.03 9.63 -14.23
CA GLN A 84 6.22 10.04 -14.99
C GLN A 84 7.43 10.28 -14.08
N ALA A 85 7.23 10.92 -12.94
CA ALA A 85 8.30 11.12 -11.96
C ALA A 85 8.81 9.78 -11.39
N MET A 86 7.92 8.82 -11.14
CA MET A 86 8.30 7.47 -10.70
C MET A 86 9.02 6.68 -11.81
N ALA A 87 8.59 6.81 -13.05
CA ALA A 87 9.27 6.19 -14.19
C ALA A 87 10.70 6.76 -14.37
N ASP A 88 10.86 8.09 -14.26
CA ASP A 88 12.17 8.73 -14.30
C ASP A 88 13.08 8.28 -13.15
N LEU A 89 12.54 8.13 -11.94
CA LEU A 89 13.26 7.58 -10.80
C LEU A 89 13.76 6.16 -11.09
N LEU A 90 12.86 5.25 -11.49
CA LEU A 90 13.21 3.86 -11.80
C LEU A 90 14.21 3.74 -12.93
N SER A 91 14.10 4.53 -13.99
CA SER A 91 15.03 4.52 -15.12
C SER A 91 16.45 4.95 -14.76
N LYS A 92 16.62 5.72 -13.67
CA LYS A 92 17.92 6.22 -13.22
C LYS A 92 18.53 5.37 -12.09
N GLU A 93 17.70 4.74 -11.28
CA GLU A 93 18.12 4.01 -10.08
C GLU A 93 17.98 2.48 -10.26
N GLY A 94 17.18 2.04 -11.25
CA GLY A 94 16.88 0.64 -11.50
C GLY A 94 17.58 0.07 -12.73
N GLU A 95 17.40 -1.22 -12.94
CA GLU A 95 17.80 -1.95 -14.15
C GLU A 95 16.65 -1.97 -15.16
N GLU A 96 16.94 -2.24 -16.44
CA GLU A 96 15.89 -2.44 -17.45
C GLU A 96 15.06 -3.70 -17.15
N VAL A 97 13.74 -3.58 -17.26
CA VAL A 97 12.78 -4.66 -16.99
C VAL A 97 11.75 -4.78 -18.12
N ASP A 98 11.10 -5.95 -18.19
CA ASP A 98 10.05 -6.21 -19.18
C ASP A 98 8.63 -5.93 -18.65
N LEU A 99 8.50 -5.78 -17.34
CA LEU A 99 7.19 -5.79 -16.67
C LEU A 99 7.16 -4.78 -15.52
N THR A 100 6.05 -4.07 -15.40
CA THR A 100 5.70 -3.26 -14.24
C THR A 100 4.48 -3.87 -13.56
N VAL A 101 4.58 -4.23 -12.29
CA VAL A 101 3.49 -4.81 -11.49
C VAL A 101 2.96 -3.75 -10.54
N GLY A 102 1.68 -3.41 -10.67
CA GLY A 102 0.98 -2.53 -9.71
C GLY A 102 0.31 -3.34 -8.61
N ILE A 103 0.43 -2.88 -7.37
CA ILE A 103 -0.32 -3.45 -6.24
C ILE A 103 -1.70 -2.83 -6.19
N GLU A 104 -2.76 -3.63 -6.13
CA GLU A 104 -4.13 -3.14 -5.97
C GLU A 104 -4.30 -2.56 -4.54
N LYS A 105 -5.05 -1.46 -4.34
CA LYS A 105 -5.84 -0.72 -5.34
C LYS A 105 -5.08 0.47 -5.94
N ALA A 106 -4.27 1.15 -5.14
CA ALA A 106 -3.68 2.46 -5.48
C ALA A 106 -2.45 2.35 -6.40
N GLY A 107 -1.67 1.28 -6.28
CA GLY A 107 -0.48 1.08 -7.11
C GLY A 107 -0.78 0.83 -8.59
N VAL A 108 -1.90 0.14 -8.94
CA VAL A 108 -2.22 -0.18 -10.34
C VAL A 108 -2.41 1.06 -11.23
N PRO A 109 -3.17 2.11 -10.83
CA PRO A 109 -3.26 3.33 -11.61
C PRO A 109 -1.90 4.02 -11.86
N ILE A 110 -1.03 3.99 -10.86
CA ILE A 110 0.34 4.55 -10.95
C ILE A 110 1.19 3.69 -11.89
N ALA A 111 1.20 2.37 -11.69
CA ALA A 111 1.90 1.40 -12.52
C ALA A 111 1.49 1.47 -13.98
N THR A 112 0.22 1.78 -14.27
CA THR A 112 -0.26 1.99 -15.65
C THR A 112 0.46 3.15 -16.34
N VAL A 113 0.74 4.23 -15.63
CA VAL A 113 1.51 5.34 -16.19
C VAL A 113 2.99 4.97 -16.30
N VAL A 114 3.55 4.36 -15.24
CA VAL A 114 4.96 3.93 -15.22
C VAL A 114 5.25 2.96 -16.37
N SER A 115 4.42 1.94 -16.56
CA SER A 115 4.61 0.96 -17.64
C SER A 115 4.59 1.60 -19.03
N ARG A 116 3.69 2.57 -19.24
CA ARG A 116 3.64 3.31 -20.49
C ARG A 116 4.90 4.15 -20.75
N GLU A 117 5.43 4.81 -19.71
CA GLU A 117 6.62 5.67 -19.85
C GLU A 117 7.91 4.85 -20.03
N LEU A 118 7.96 3.63 -19.46
CA LEU A 118 9.12 2.73 -19.56
C LEU A 118 8.99 1.70 -20.70
N ASP A 119 7.88 1.70 -21.45
CA ASP A 119 7.57 0.73 -22.51
C ASP A 119 7.61 -0.72 -22.02
N THR A 120 7.08 -0.97 -20.80
CA THR A 120 6.97 -2.29 -20.20
C THR A 120 5.53 -2.81 -20.27
N ASP A 121 5.38 -4.14 -20.20
CA ASP A 121 4.06 -4.73 -19.97
C ASP A 121 3.53 -4.40 -18.58
N LEU A 122 2.21 -4.49 -18.38
CA LEU A 122 1.54 -4.20 -17.11
C LEU A 122 1.04 -5.48 -16.45
N GLY A 123 1.43 -5.71 -15.20
CA GLY A 123 0.87 -6.71 -14.28
C GLY A 123 0.07 -6.05 -13.15
N ALA A 124 -0.88 -6.78 -12.57
CA ALA A 124 -1.63 -6.32 -11.40
C ALA A 124 -1.69 -7.44 -10.35
N TYR A 125 -1.34 -7.11 -9.12
CA TYR A 125 -1.38 -8.01 -7.98
C TYR A 125 -2.39 -7.52 -6.96
N ALA A 126 -3.33 -8.40 -6.60
CA ALA A 126 -4.28 -8.17 -5.52
C ALA A 126 -3.77 -8.84 -4.24
N PRO A 127 -3.34 -8.09 -3.21
CA PRO A 127 -2.92 -8.64 -1.94
C PRO A 127 -4.03 -9.43 -1.26
N ARG A 128 -3.66 -10.41 -0.43
CA ARG A 128 -4.58 -11.25 0.34
C ARG A 128 -5.66 -10.44 1.06
N LYS A 129 -5.29 -9.32 1.67
CA LYS A 129 -6.18 -8.42 2.39
C LYS A 129 -7.28 -7.76 1.55
N HIS A 130 -7.16 -7.75 0.21
CA HIS A 130 -8.13 -7.16 -0.71
C HIS A 130 -9.09 -8.18 -1.35
N GLN A 131 -8.96 -9.48 -1.03
CA GLN A 131 -9.70 -10.55 -1.70
C GLN A 131 -10.92 -11.07 -0.92
N TRP A 132 -11.21 -10.54 0.27
CA TRP A 132 -12.26 -11.07 1.13
C TRP A 132 -13.61 -10.44 0.86
N GLU A 133 -14.53 -11.19 0.22
CA GLU A 133 -15.96 -11.10 0.46
C GLU A 133 -16.34 -12.22 1.47
N GLU A 134 -17.21 -11.90 2.46
CA GLU A 134 -17.65 -12.88 3.47
C GLU A 134 -18.19 -14.15 2.81
N GLY A 135 -17.48 -15.27 2.96
CA GLY A 135 -17.92 -16.59 2.53
C GLY A 135 -16.95 -17.37 1.66
N ASP A 136 -15.84 -16.81 1.26
CA ASP A 136 -14.83 -17.50 0.45
C ASP A 136 -13.80 -18.26 1.29
N ILE A 137 -13.38 -19.39 0.71
CA ILE A 137 -12.56 -20.46 1.30
C ILE A 137 -11.26 -19.89 1.90
N GLU A 138 -11.05 -20.15 3.18
CA GLU A 138 -9.82 -19.94 3.94
C GLU A 138 -8.64 -20.55 3.21
N ASP A 139 -7.85 -19.83 2.44
CA ASP A 139 -6.48 -20.18 2.01
C ASP A 139 -6.05 -19.69 0.62
N LEU A 140 -6.72 -18.75 0.02
CA LEU A 140 -6.22 -18.15 -1.20
C LEU A 140 -5.29 -16.98 -0.82
N GLY A 141 -3.97 -17.16 -1.04
CA GLY A 141 -2.99 -16.07 -1.01
C GLY A 141 -3.36 -14.94 -1.97
N GLY A 142 -2.65 -13.82 -1.95
CA GLY A 142 -2.79 -12.79 -2.99
C GLY A 142 -2.65 -13.39 -4.39
N SER A 143 -3.20 -12.74 -5.40
CA SER A 143 -3.20 -13.28 -6.77
C SER A 143 -2.92 -12.23 -7.82
N PHE A 144 -2.30 -12.69 -8.92
CA PHE A 144 -2.13 -11.88 -10.13
C PHE A 144 -3.41 -11.93 -10.99
N SER A 145 -3.80 -10.79 -11.51
CA SER A 145 -4.93 -10.70 -12.43
C SER A 145 -4.58 -11.34 -13.79
N ARG A 146 -5.40 -12.29 -14.22
CA ARG A 146 -5.21 -13.02 -15.50
C ARG A 146 -5.47 -12.17 -16.74
N ASN A 147 -6.02 -10.97 -16.58
CA ASN A 147 -6.28 -10.04 -17.70
C ASN A 147 -5.06 -9.17 -18.03
N PHE A 148 -4.00 -9.25 -17.22
CA PHE A 148 -2.75 -8.53 -17.41
C PHE A 148 -1.61 -9.48 -17.79
N ALA A 149 -0.42 -8.94 -17.93
CA ALA A 149 0.75 -9.69 -18.35
C ALA A 149 1.13 -10.78 -17.33
N GLN A 150 1.67 -11.89 -17.83
CA GLN A 150 2.16 -12.99 -17.01
C GLN A 150 3.53 -12.65 -16.42
N ILE A 151 3.79 -13.15 -15.22
CA ILE A 151 4.98 -12.86 -14.41
C ILE A 151 6.17 -13.73 -14.78
N ARG A 152 5.93 -14.98 -15.19
CA ARG A 152 6.95 -16.03 -15.35
C ARG A 152 8.09 -15.63 -16.28
N ASN A 153 9.33 -15.82 -15.81
CA ASN A 153 10.59 -15.54 -16.52
C ASN A 153 10.74 -14.09 -16.97
N ARG A 154 10.21 -13.15 -16.17
CA ARG A 154 10.33 -11.72 -16.45
C ARG A 154 11.02 -11.01 -15.29
N ASP A 155 11.85 -10.06 -15.63
CA ASP A 155 12.33 -9.03 -14.71
C ASP A 155 11.24 -7.97 -14.54
N CYS A 156 10.96 -7.55 -13.30
CA CYS A 156 9.86 -6.61 -13.07
C CYS A 156 10.16 -5.57 -12.00
N TYR A 157 9.54 -4.39 -12.16
CA TYR A 157 9.32 -3.44 -11.10
C TYR A 157 8.01 -3.71 -10.38
N ILE A 158 7.98 -3.42 -9.07
CA ILE A 158 6.76 -3.44 -8.25
C ILE A 158 6.44 -2.01 -7.83
N VAL A 159 5.21 -1.56 -8.06
CA VAL A 159 4.79 -0.18 -7.83
C VAL A 159 3.59 -0.13 -6.88
N ASP A 160 3.70 0.74 -5.86
CA ASP A 160 2.60 1.05 -4.93
C ASP A 160 2.57 2.55 -4.60
N ASP A 161 1.54 3.00 -3.86
CA ASP A 161 1.45 4.40 -3.42
C ASP A 161 2.28 4.67 -2.16
N THR A 162 2.21 3.78 -1.18
CA THR A 162 2.89 3.97 0.11
C THR A 162 3.48 2.69 0.66
N ILE A 163 4.62 2.84 1.34
CA ILE A 163 5.20 1.76 2.16
C ILE A 163 5.29 2.21 3.62
N THR A 164 4.88 1.33 4.53
CA THR A 164 5.03 1.49 5.98
C THR A 164 5.90 0.35 6.53
N SER A 165 5.32 -0.76 6.93
CA SER A 165 6.06 -1.94 7.42
C SER A 165 6.67 -2.81 6.30
N GLY A 166 6.30 -2.58 5.05
CA GLY A 166 6.71 -3.40 3.92
C GLY A 166 6.00 -4.75 3.80
N THR A 167 5.01 -5.05 4.65
CA THR A 167 4.32 -6.36 4.64
C THR A 167 3.66 -6.67 3.30
N THR A 168 2.93 -5.72 2.72
CA THR A 168 2.29 -5.88 1.41
C THR A 168 3.32 -6.03 0.28
N MET A 169 4.39 -5.23 0.36
CA MET A 169 5.48 -5.31 -0.60
C MET A 169 6.18 -6.67 -0.54
N LYS A 170 6.46 -7.18 0.67
CA LYS A 170 7.01 -8.52 0.88
C LYS A 170 6.10 -9.60 0.27
N GLU A 171 4.80 -9.56 0.58
CA GLU A 171 3.83 -10.51 0.01
C GLU A 171 3.86 -10.50 -1.52
N THR A 172 3.95 -9.32 -2.13
CA THR A 172 4.01 -9.17 -3.59
C THR A 172 5.33 -9.71 -4.16
N ILE A 173 6.47 -9.42 -3.53
CA ILE A 173 7.79 -9.95 -3.92
C ILE A 173 7.79 -11.47 -3.88
N ASP A 174 7.27 -12.07 -2.80
CA ASP A 174 7.18 -13.51 -2.64
C ASP A 174 6.29 -14.12 -3.74
N ALA A 175 5.13 -13.53 -4.01
CA ALA A 175 4.22 -13.98 -5.07
C ALA A 175 4.85 -13.89 -6.49
N VAL A 176 5.60 -12.82 -6.79
CA VAL A 176 6.34 -12.69 -8.05
C VAL A 176 7.36 -13.83 -8.21
N ARG A 177 8.11 -14.13 -7.15
CA ARG A 177 9.11 -15.21 -7.15
C ARG A 177 8.46 -16.59 -7.27
N GLU A 178 7.34 -16.82 -6.59
CA GLU A 178 6.56 -18.06 -6.68
C GLU A 178 6.02 -18.30 -8.09
N GLU A 179 5.61 -17.26 -8.80
CA GLU A 179 5.22 -17.34 -10.22
C GLU A 179 6.41 -17.44 -11.18
N GLY A 180 7.63 -17.42 -10.67
CA GLY A 180 8.87 -17.55 -11.44
C GLY A 180 9.33 -16.27 -12.13
N GLY A 181 8.93 -15.10 -11.62
CA GLY A 181 9.47 -13.81 -12.02
C GLY A 181 10.62 -13.34 -11.13
N ASN A 182 11.28 -12.27 -11.53
CA ASN A 182 12.40 -11.67 -10.80
C ASN A 182 12.08 -10.21 -10.47
N PRO A 183 11.74 -9.86 -9.21
CA PRO A 183 11.55 -8.48 -8.81
C PRO A 183 12.92 -7.79 -8.70
N VAL A 184 13.13 -6.75 -9.51
CA VAL A 184 14.40 -6.00 -9.62
C VAL A 184 14.43 -4.83 -8.68
N ALA A 185 13.34 -4.06 -8.63
CA ALA A 185 13.18 -2.96 -7.69
C ALA A 185 11.70 -2.71 -7.38
N CYS A 186 11.46 -2.06 -6.24
CA CYS A 186 10.16 -1.54 -5.85
C CYS A 186 10.17 -0.02 -5.91
N ALA A 187 9.05 0.59 -6.29
CA ALA A 187 8.88 2.04 -6.23
C ALA A 187 7.57 2.43 -5.55
N VAL A 188 7.65 3.40 -4.68
CA VAL A 188 6.49 3.97 -3.98
C VAL A 188 6.48 5.48 -4.06
N VAL A 189 5.32 6.10 -3.94
CA VAL A 189 5.23 7.56 -3.87
C VAL A 189 5.79 8.04 -2.54
N VAL A 190 5.39 7.38 -1.44
CA VAL A 190 5.79 7.78 -0.09
C VAL A 190 6.32 6.59 0.70
N ASP A 191 7.52 6.74 1.22
CA ASP A 191 8.07 5.88 2.25
C ASP A 191 7.89 6.54 3.62
N LYS A 192 7.16 5.87 4.52
CA LYS A 192 6.81 6.40 5.85
C LYS A 192 7.81 6.03 6.94
N GLN A 193 8.73 5.11 6.67
CA GLN A 193 9.65 4.55 7.69
C GLN A 193 11.13 4.47 7.26
N GLY A 194 11.47 4.86 6.05
CA GLY A 194 12.83 4.76 5.53
C GLY A 194 13.22 3.32 5.20
N VAL A 195 12.41 2.67 4.38
CA VAL A 195 12.62 1.27 3.97
C VAL A 195 13.52 1.22 2.74
N ASP A 196 14.80 0.90 2.93
CA ASP A 196 15.77 0.82 1.82
C ASP A 196 15.57 -0.42 0.94
N GLN A 197 15.09 -1.53 1.52
CA GLN A 197 14.89 -2.80 0.81
C GLN A 197 13.85 -3.69 1.50
N VAL A 198 13.19 -4.54 0.72
CA VAL A 198 12.30 -5.60 1.21
C VAL A 198 12.72 -6.92 0.56
N GLU A 199 13.01 -7.96 1.37
CA GLU A 199 13.46 -9.29 0.89
C GLU A 199 14.66 -9.21 -0.07
N GLY A 200 15.55 -8.24 0.13
CA GLY A 200 16.71 -8.00 -0.72
C GLY A 200 16.43 -7.25 -2.02
N VAL A 201 15.19 -6.82 -2.25
CA VAL A 201 14.79 -5.99 -3.40
C VAL A 201 14.84 -4.51 -2.98
N PRO A 202 15.58 -3.64 -3.67
CA PRO A 202 15.67 -2.22 -3.32
C PRO A 202 14.31 -1.52 -3.43
N VAL A 203 14.07 -0.56 -2.55
CA VAL A 203 12.87 0.28 -2.54
C VAL A 203 13.27 1.73 -2.81
N HIS A 204 12.68 2.30 -3.85
CA HIS A 204 12.84 3.71 -4.21
C HIS A 204 11.55 4.48 -3.91
N SER A 205 11.67 5.71 -3.42
CA SER A 205 10.51 6.54 -3.12
C SER A 205 10.71 7.96 -3.61
N LEU A 206 9.61 8.62 -4.04
CA LEU A 206 9.64 10.04 -4.39
C LEU A 206 9.72 10.93 -3.15
N ILE A 207 9.13 10.47 -2.04
CA ILE A 207 9.02 11.21 -0.79
C ILE A 207 9.38 10.29 0.36
N ASN A 208 10.43 10.65 1.11
CA ASN A 208 10.77 10.02 2.37
C ASN A 208 10.23 10.83 3.54
N VAL A 209 9.56 10.17 4.47
CA VAL A 209 9.12 10.79 5.71
C VAL A 209 10.17 10.55 6.78
N VAL A 210 10.82 11.63 7.23
CA VAL A 210 11.82 11.57 8.29
C VAL A 210 11.22 12.10 9.58
N ARG A 211 11.29 11.31 10.64
CA ARG A 211 10.93 11.76 12.00
C ARG A 211 12.07 12.54 12.59
N VAL A 212 11.78 13.74 13.07
CA VAL A 212 12.73 14.57 13.82
C VAL A 212 12.14 14.76 15.21
N GLY A 213 12.67 14.04 16.19
CA GLY A 213 12.24 14.11 17.60
C GLY A 213 13.15 13.23 18.45
N ASP A 214 13.31 13.58 19.72
CA ASP A 214 14.12 12.81 20.65
C ASP A 214 13.37 11.50 21.00
N ASP A 215 14.05 10.36 20.80
CA ASP A 215 13.71 9.10 21.45
C ASP A 215 14.11 9.26 22.93
N GLU A 216 13.17 9.64 23.81
CA GLU A 216 13.31 9.54 25.27
C GLU A 216 12.72 8.21 25.79
#